data_b643bfaed37c8a7c2cd28ecc8bfb561c
#
_entry.id   b643bfaed37c8a7c2cd28ecc8bfb561c
#
_cell.length_a   1.000
_cell.length_b   1.000
_cell.length_c   1.000
_cell.angle_alpha   90.00
_cell.angle_beta   90.00
_cell.angle_gamma   90.00
#
_symmetry.space_group_name_H-M   'P 1'
#
loop_
_entity.id
_entity.type
_entity.pdbx_description
1 polymer ?
#
loop_
_entity_poly.entity_id
_entity_poly.type
_entity_poly.pdbx_seq_one_letter_code
_entity_poly.pdbx_strand_id
1 'polypeptide(L)'
;MTGYGRGDCSQDGFKITVELSSVNRKQTEISVNLPREMEMLEAQIRDVINRYIARGRLTVRVSLHASADNLSARMHLNVALAKAYARELNRLAKQLKMPGQATLDHLVRAPGVFQTDEQIAEEEDFWPAVEQALKTALAAMVKMRKREGAHLRQDLVKRIAIMRKAAARIQKHAPKVAERYRDQLIERVKSAGLEAPGTDDERLLKEVVYFADRSDISEELTRLQSHFQQFDDGLKSKEPVGRMLDFLAQEMNREVNTIGSKANDSLISREVVTLKAELEKFREQAQNVE
;
A
#
# COMPACT_ATOMS: atom_id res chain seq x y z
N MET A 1 -0.84 -2.14 -1.48
CA MET A 1 -2.16 -1.48 -1.28
C MET A 1 -2.31 -1.00 0.15
N THR A 2 -3.06 0.08 0.40
CA THR A 2 -3.42 0.53 1.75
C THR A 2 -4.74 -0.12 2.16
N GLY A 3 -4.97 -0.31 3.45
CA GLY A 3 -6.22 -0.91 3.91
C GLY A 3 -6.57 -0.49 5.33
N TYR A 4 -7.85 -0.35 5.60
CA TYR A 4 -8.39 -0.10 6.92
C TYR A 4 -9.57 -1.05 7.16
N GLY A 5 -9.67 -1.57 8.37
CA GLY A 5 -10.80 -2.37 8.80
C GLY A 5 -11.07 -2.17 10.28
N ARG A 6 -12.34 -2.21 10.65
CA ARG A 6 -12.79 -2.14 12.03
C ARG A 6 -13.82 -3.22 12.28
N GLY A 7 -13.71 -3.87 13.43
CA GLY A 7 -14.68 -4.84 13.91
C GLY A 7 -14.95 -4.62 15.38
N ASP A 8 -16.20 -4.75 15.76
CA ASP A 8 -16.66 -4.64 17.14
C ASP A 8 -17.31 -5.96 17.54
N CYS A 9 -17.07 -6.40 18.76
CA CYS A 9 -17.80 -7.52 19.38
C CYS A 9 -18.17 -7.13 20.81
N SER A 10 -19.39 -7.47 21.23
CA SER A 10 -19.85 -7.27 22.60
C SER A 10 -20.13 -8.62 23.21
N GLN A 11 -19.48 -8.94 24.33
CA GLN A 11 -19.62 -10.18 25.07
C GLN A 11 -19.44 -9.90 26.56
N ASP A 12 -20.26 -10.51 27.40
CA ASP A 12 -20.16 -10.49 28.85
C ASP A 12 -20.02 -9.08 29.47
N GLY A 13 -20.73 -8.10 28.87
CA GLY A 13 -20.71 -6.70 29.33
C GLY A 13 -19.45 -5.94 28.96
N PHE A 14 -18.62 -6.49 28.08
CA PHE A 14 -17.50 -5.80 27.44
C PHE A 14 -17.77 -5.55 25.97
N LYS A 15 -17.30 -4.42 25.48
CA LYS A 15 -17.19 -4.13 24.05
C LYS A 15 -15.72 -4.14 23.65
N ILE A 16 -15.36 -5.07 22.78
CA ILE A 16 -14.03 -5.17 22.19
C ILE A 16 -14.10 -4.55 20.79
N THR A 17 -13.23 -3.59 20.53
CA THR A 17 -13.05 -2.98 19.22
C THR A 17 -11.67 -3.31 18.69
N VAL A 18 -11.61 -3.86 17.48
CA VAL A 18 -10.35 -4.12 16.75
C VAL A 18 -10.28 -3.21 15.54
N GLU A 19 -9.23 -2.43 15.46
CA GLU A 19 -8.91 -1.58 14.31
C GLU A 19 -7.63 -2.07 13.65
N LEU A 20 -7.71 -2.26 12.34
CA LEU A 20 -6.60 -2.66 11.49
C LEU A 20 -6.27 -1.56 10.51
N SER A 21 -5.03 -1.16 10.44
CA SER A 21 -4.52 -0.31 9.37
C SER A 21 -3.32 -0.97 8.69
N SER A 22 -3.26 -0.89 7.37
CA SER A 22 -2.15 -1.44 6.62
C SER A 22 -1.59 -0.44 5.62
N VAL A 23 -0.27 -0.40 5.51
CA VAL A 23 0.47 0.37 4.51
C VAL A 23 1.32 -0.57 3.66
N ASN A 24 1.48 -0.20 2.38
CA ASN A 24 2.28 -0.98 1.46
C ASN A 24 3.75 -1.00 1.88
N ARG A 25 4.27 -2.19 2.19
CA ARG A 25 5.71 -2.45 2.41
C ARG A 25 6.10 -3.78 1.80
N LYS A 26 7.38 -3.90 1.39
CA LYS A 26 7.92 -5.13 0.77
C LYS A 26 7.99 -6.30 1.75
N GLN A 27 8.19 -6.03 3.03
CA GLN A 27 8.25 -7.03 4.12
C GLN A 27 6.99 -6.96 4.97
N THR A 28 6.58 -8.12 5.51
CA THR A 28 5.49 -8.19 6.49
C THR A 28 6.01 -7.73 7.85
N GLU A 29 5.37 -6.73 8.41
CA GLU A 29 5.62 -6.21 9.75
C GLU A 29 4.28 -6.03 10.43
N ILE A 30 4.06 -6.71 11.55
CA ILE A 30 2.82 -6.63 12.31
C ILE A 30 3.13 -6.00 13.65
N SER A 31 2.53 -4.83 13.92
CA SER A 31 2.56 -4.17 15.22
C SER A 31 1.21 -4.32 15.89
N VAL A 32 1.17 -4.91 17.08
CA VAL A 32 -0.06 -5.15 17.82
C VAL A 32 -0.02 -4.31 19.09
N ASN A 33 -1.04 -3.49 19.29
CA ASN A 33 -1.23 -2.68 20.48
C ASN A 33 -2.44 -3.22 21.23
N LEU A 34 -2.19 -3.77 22.42
CA LEU A 34 -3.20 -4.42 23.27
C LEU A 34 -3.29 -3.71 24.63
N PRO A 35 -4.46 -3.73 25.27
CA PRO A 35 -4.58 -3.52 26.70
C PRO A 35 -3.78 -4.57 27.47
N ARG A 36 -3.30 -4.25 28.68
CA ARG A 36 -2.47 -5.14 29.52
C ARG A 36 -3.13 -6.50 29.75
N GLU A 37 -4.43 -6.48 29.96
CA GLU A 37 -5.27 -7.67 30.23
C GLU A 37 -5.30 -8.66 29.04
N MET A 38 -4.90 -8.21 27.86
CA MET A 38 -4.95 -9.00 26.63
C MET A 38 -3.56 -9.26 26.01
N GLU A 39 -2.47 -8.89 26.68
CA GLU A 39 -1.10 -9.04 26.13
C GLU A 39 -0.80 -10.50 25.74
N MET A 40 -1.33 -11.46 26.46
CA MET A 40 -1.17 -12.90 26.16
C MET A 40 -1.76 -13.31 24.81
N LEU A 41 -2.71 -12.54 24.26
CA LEU A 41 -3.38 -12.83 22.98
C LEU A 41 -2.58 -12.38 21.74
N GLU A 42 -1.44 -11.69 21.93
CA GLU A 42 -0.67 -11.14 20.82
C GLU A 42 -0.26 -12.21 19.80
N ALA A 43 0.23 -13.36 20.26
CA ALA A 43 0.64 -14.46 19.40
C ALA A 43 -0.52 -15.01 18.56
N GLN A 44 -1.67 -15.21 19.17
CA GLN A 44 -2.86 -15.72 18.51
C GLN A 44 -3.40 -14.72 17.47
N ILE A 45 -3.38 -13.42 17.78
CA ILE A 45 -3.76 -12.34 16.84
C ILE A 45 -2.82 -12.34 15.63
N ARG A 46 -1.51 -12.45 15.86
CA ARG A 46 -0.51 -12.52 14.77
C ARG A 46 -0.73 -13.73 13.87
N ASP A 47 -1.02 -14.89 14.45
CA ASP A 47 -1.28 -16.12 13.70
C ASP A 47 -2.53 -16.00 12.82
N VAL A 48 -3.60 -15.43 13.34
CA VAL A 48 -4.80 -15.18 12.54
C VAL A 48 -4.50 -14.23 11.39
N ILE A 49 -3.79 -13.12 11.63
CA ILE A 49 -3.46 -12.13 10.60
C ILE A 49 -2.59 -12.74 9.49
N ASN A 50 -1.59 -13.53 9.83
CA ASN A 50 -0.68 -14.17 8.88
C ASN A 50 -1.39 -15.11 7.91
N ARG A 51 -2.57 -15.65 8.25
CA ARG A 51 -3.40 -16.47 7.36
C ARG A 51 -4.11 -15.64 6.27
N TYR A 52 -4.32 -14.35 6.51
CA TYR A 52 -5.06 -13.46 5.59
C TYR A 52 -4.16 -12.51 4.81
N ILE A 53 -2.97 -12.19 5.32
CA ILE A 53 -2.11 -11.14 4.77
C ILE A 53 -0.70 -11.66 4.64
N ALA A 54 -0.23 -11.69 3.39
CA ALA A 54 1.11 -12.18 3.05
C ALA A 54 2.18 -11.08 3.07
N ARG A 55 1.79 -9.77 3.06
CA ARG A 55 2.73 -8.67 2.85
C ARG A 55 2.16 -7.33 3.34
N GLY A 56 3.07 -6.43 3.76
CA GLY A 56 2.74 -5.08 4.19
C GLY A 56 2.98 -4.83 5.68
N ARG A 57 3.03 -3.56 6.08
CA ARG A 57 3.05 -3.20 7.50
C ARG A 57 1.63 -3.06 8.00
N LEU A 58 1.27 -3.87 8.99
CA LEU A 58 -0.02 -3.82 9.68
C LEU A 58 0.17 -3.24 11.06
N THR A 59 -0.75 -2.36 11.44
CA THR A 59 -0.94 -1.92 12.82
C THR A 59 -2.32 -2.37 13.26
N VAL A 60 -2.33 -3.13 14.35
CA VAL A 60 -3.53 -3.63 15.01
C VAL A 60 -3.69 -2.87 16.31
N ARG A 61 -4.84 -2.32 16.56
CA ARG A 61 -5.20 -1.73 17.84
C ARG A 61 -6.43 -2.44 18.38
N VAL A 62 -6.32 -3.00 19.57
CA VAL A 62 -7.44 -3.57 20.30
C VAL A 62 -7.78 -2.63 21.44
N SER A 63 -9.06 -2.33 21.60
CA SER A 63 -9.57 -1.50 22.68
C SER A 63 -10.68 -2.26 23.40
N LEU A 64 -10.59 -2.27 24.74
CA LEU A 64 -11.57 -2.86 25.63
C LEU A 64 -12.38 -1.75 26.28
N HIS A 65 -13.69 -1.80 26.18
CA HIS A 65 -14.61 -0.88 26.84
C HIS A 65 -15.57 -1.70 27.70
N ALA A 66 -15.52 -1.48 29.01
CA ALA A 66 -16.51 -2.05 29.92
C ALA A 66 -17.81 -1.24 29.83
N SER A 67 -18.96 -1.90 29.91
CA SER A 67 -20.26 -1.21 30.05
C SER A 67 -20.35 -0.48 31.41
N ALA A 68 -21.15 0.58 31.48
CA ALA A 68 -21.33 1.34 32.71
C ALA A 68 -21.83 0.47 33.87
N ASP A 69 -22.65 -0.54 33.58
CA ASP A 69 -23.18 -1.46 34.57
C ASP A 69 -22.07 -2.39 35.13
N ASN A 70 -21.11 -2.78 34.31
CA ASN A 70 -19.97 -3.59 34.77
C ASN A 70 -18.96 -2.76 35.59
N LEU A 71 -18.78 -1.48 35.26
CA LEU A 71 -17.90 -0.59 36.03
C LEU A 71 -18.43 -0.38 37.46
N SER A 72 -19.74 -0.20 37.64
CA SER A 72 -20.35 -0.05 38.93
C SER A 72 -20.33 -1.35 39.76
N ALA A 73 -20.47 -2.50 39.12
CA ALA A 73 -20.38 -3.82 39.78
C ALA A 73 -18.96 -4.18 40.26
N ARG A 74 -17.93 -3.52 39.72
CA ARG A 74 -16.49 -3.76 39.99
C ARG A 74 -15.88 -2.81 41.00
N MET A 75 -16.65 -1.86 41.53
CA MET A 75 -16.16 -0.97 42.58
C MET A 75 -16.38 -1.62 43.94
N HIS A 76 -15.31 -2.04 44.58
CA HIS A 76 -15.33 -2.57 45.93
C HIS A 76 -14.76 -1.59 46.93
N LEU A 77 -15.45 -1.47 48.07
CA LEU A 77 -14.96 -0.72 49.20
C LEU A 77 -14.22 -1.67 50.14
N ASN A 78 -12.92 -1.48 50.33
CA ASN A 78 -12.15 -2.23 51.32
C ASN A 78 -12.50 -1.72 52.76
N VAL A 79 -13.58 -2.23 53.33
CA VAL A 79 -14.09 -1.80 54.64
C VAL A 79 -13.08 -2.07 55.76
N ALA A 80 -12.27 -3.13 55.66
CA ALA A 80 -11.24 -3.44 56.63
C ALA A 80 -10.13 -2.37 56.65
N LEU A 81 -9.65 -1.99 55.47
CA LEU A 81 -8.65 -0.94 55.28
C LEU A 81 -9.19 0.43 55.66
N ALA A 82 -10.43 0.77 55.29
CA ALA A 82 -11.09 2.00 55.68
C ALA A 82 -11.18 2.15 57.21
N LYS A 83 -11.54 1.07 57.95
CA LYS A 83 -11.56 1.06 59.41
C LYS A 83 -10.18 1.21 60.02
N ALA A 84 -9.14 0.65 59.41
CA ALA A 84 -7.75 0.83 59.83
C ALA A 84 -7.30 2.29 59.68
N TYR A 85 -7.55 2.91 58.49
CA TYR A 85 -7.27 4.31 58.27
C TYR A 85 -7.99 5.23 59.28
N ALA A 86 -9.27 4.99 59.52
CA ALA A 86 -10.05 5.77 60.46
C ALA A 86 -9.45 5.70 61.88
N ARG A 87 -9.02 4.53 62.34
CA ARG A 87 -8.39 4.35 63.65
C ARG A 87 -7.07 5.10 63.77
N GLU A 88 -6.18 4.93 62.79
CA GLU A 88 -4.87 5.55 62.83
C GLU A 88 -4.95 7.08 62.66
N LEU A 89 -5.82 7.60 61.81
CA LEU A 89 -6.04 9.05 61.69
C LEU A 89 -6.56 9.65 62.98
N ASN A 90 -7.53 9.01 63.67
CA ASN A 90 -8.04 9.51 64.94
C ASN A 90 -6.97 9.39 66.06
N ARG A 91 -6.13 8.38 66.06
CA ARG A 91 -4.98 8.24 66.97
C ARG A 91 -3.97 9.36 66.77
N LEU A 92 -3.61 9.65 65.50
CA LEU A 92 -2.68 10.74 65.15
C LEU A 92 -3.24 12.11 65.57
N ALA A 93 -4.52 12.39 65.29
CA ALA A 93 -5.17 13.61 65.70
C ALA A 93 -5.08 13.85 67.22
N LYS A 94 -5.28 12.79 68.04
CA LYS A 94 -5.11 12.84 69.50
C LYS A 94 -3.65 13.13 69.91
N GLN A 95 -2.70 12.46 69.29
CA GLN A 95 -1.27 12.66 69.59
C GLN A 95 -0.79 14.07 69.26
N LEU A 96 -1.25 14.63 68.14
CA LEU A 96 -0.89 15.95 67.68
C LEU A 96 -1.74 17.09 68.30
N LYS A 97 -2.70 16.71 69.15
CA LYS A 97 -3.68 17.66 69.76
C LYS A 97 -4.44 18.50 68.74
N MET A 98 -4.68 17.94 67.54
CA MET A 98 -5.45 18.58 66.49
C MET A 98 -6.94 18.38 66.71
N PRO A 99 -7.78 19.41 66.56
CA PRO A 99 -9.21 19.25 66.59
C PRO A 99 -9.69 18.53 65.31
N GLY A 100 -10.46 17.48 65.42
CA GLY A 100 -11.06 16.76 64.30
C GLY A 100 -11.08 15.24 64.45
N GLN A 101 -11.94 14.65 63.66
CA GLN A 101 -12.05 13.16 63.53
C GLN A 101 -11.90 12.79 62.04
N ALA A 102 -11.52 11.57 61.77
CA ALA A 102 -11.49 11.09 60.41
C ALA A 102 -12.90 11.15 59.79
N THR A 103 -13.00 11.88 58.69
CA THR A 103 -14.24 12.07 57.92
C THR A 103 -14.31 11.07 56.74
N LEU A 104 -15.49 10.86 56.19
CA LEU A 104 -15.69 10.03 55.04
C LEU A 104 -14.82 10.49 53.83
N ASP A 105 -14.65 11.79 53.70
CA ASP A 105 -13.80 12.39 52.65
C ASP A 105 -12.32 11.97 52.76
N HIS A 106 -11.80 11.90 53.97
CA HIS A 106 -10.45 11.38 54.23
C HIS A 106 -10.30 9.89 53.83
N LEU A 107 -11.32 9.09 54.08
CA LEU A 107 -11.29 7.67 53.82
C LEU A 107 -11.45 7.35 52.32
N VAL A 108 -12.32 8.09 51.65
CA VAL A 108 -12.57 7.92 50.21
C VAL A 108 -11.30 8.26 49.39
N ARG A 109 -10.50 9.22 49.84
CA ARG A 109 -9.25 9.61 49.20
C ARG A 109 -8.04 8.75 49.61
N ALA A 110 -8.21 7.88 50.62
CA ALA A 110 -7.10 7.05 51.08
C ALA A 110 -6.79 5.93 50.09
N PRO A 111 -5.47 5.73 49.76
CA PRO A 111 -5.08 4.71 48.80
C PRO A 111 -5.57 3.31 49.18
N GLY A 112 -6.15 2.60 48.21
CA GLY A 112 -6.61 1.21 48.40
C GLY A 112 -7.93 1.04 49.13
N VAL A 113 -8.60 2.13 49.56
CA VAL A 113 -9.95 2.04 50.17
C VAL A 113 -11.01 1.83 49.09
N PHE A 114 -10.94 2.56 47.98
CA PHE A 114 -11.65 2.19 46.76
C PHE A 114 -10.75 1.30 45.93
N GLN A 115 -11.19 0.11 45.66
CA GLN A 115 -10.54 -0.86 44.78
C GLN A 115 -11.45 -1.09 43.60
N THR A 116 -10.87 -0.99 42.39
CA THR A 116 -11.45 -1.55 41.20
C THR A 116 -10.83 -2.93 41.06
N ASP A 117 -11.61 -3.99 40.98
CA ASP A 117 -11.08 -5.35 40.79
C ASP A 117 -10.37 -5.42 39.41
N GLU A 118 -9.07 -5.11 39.38
CA GLU A 118 -8.19 -5.36 38.25
C GLU A 118 -7.92 -6.87 38.06
N GLN A 119 -8.18 -7.70 39.11
CA GLN A 119 -7.88 -9.14 39.11
C GLN A 119 -8.88 -10.03 38.36
N ILE A 120 -10.06 -9.53 38.01
CA ILE A 120 -11.07 -10.34 37.29
C ILE A 120 -10.70 -10.57 35.84
N ALA A 121 -9.79 -9.79 35.28
CA ALA A 121 -9.34 -9.93 33.89
C ALA A 121 -8.46 -11.17 33.64
N GLU A 122 -7.91 -11.80 34.68
CA GLU A 122 -7.04 -12.97 34.51
C GLU A 122 -7.86 -14.27 34.29
N GLU A 123 -9.16 -14.30 34.63
CA GLU A 123 -10.02 -15.46 34.46
C GLU A 123 -10.96 -15.38 33.25
N GLU A 124 -11.10 -14.21 32.60
CA GLU A 124 -11.98 -14.05 31.46
C GLU A 124 -11.27 -14.41 30.14
N ASP A 125 -11.83 -15.36 29.40
CA ASP A 125 -11.39 -15.72 28.08
C ASP A 125 -11.88 -14.68 27.02
N PHE A 126 -11.10 -13.64 26.80
CA PHE A 126 -11.39 -12.60 25.79
C PHE A 126 -11.19 -13.07 24.35
N TRP A 127 -10.55 -14.24 24.15
CA TRP A 127 -10.17 -14.67 22.82
C TRP A 127 -11.34 -14.82 21.84
N PRO A 128 -12.49 -15.46 22.20
CA PRO A 128 -13.60 -15.60 21.26
C PRO A 128 -14.11 -14.26 20.73
N ALA A 129 -14.23 -13.26 21.60
CA ALA A 129 -14.70 -11.93 21.23
C ALA A 129 -13.65 -11.14 20.42
N VAL A 130 -12.38 -11.25 20.78
CA VAL A 130 -11.26 -10.66 20.01
C VAL A 130 -11.18 -11.31 18.64
N GLU A 131 -11.27 -12.65 18.55
CA GLU A 131 -11.22 -13.36 17.27
C GLU A 131 -12.38 -12.96 16.35
N GLN A 132 -13.58 -12.82 16.87
CA GLN A 132 -14.74 -12.38 16.09
C GLN A 132 -14.60 -10.94 15.59
N ALA A 133 -14.19 -10.00 16.45
CA ALA A 133 -13.93 -8.62 16.08
C ALA A 133 -12.78 -8.52 15.05
N LEU A 134 -11.70 -9.29 15.24
CA LEU A 134 -10.55 -9.37 14.35
C LEU A 134 -10.94 -9.90 12.96
N LYS A 135 -11.72 -10.99 12.89
CA LYS A 135 -12.23 -11.54 11.61
C LYS A 135 -13.09 -10.52 10.88
N THR A 136 -13.94 -9.79 11.59
CA THR A 136 -14.76 -8.72 11.01
C THR A 136 -13.90 -7.58 10.45
N ALA A 137 -12.91 -7.12 11.22
CA ALA A 137 -11.97 -6.09 10.80
C ALA A 137 -11.14 -6.54 9.58
N LEU A 138 -10.64 -7.78 9.57
CA LEU A 138 -9.91 -8.37 8.45
C LEU A 138 -10.78 -8.45 7.18
N ALA A 139 -12.03 -8.89 7.31
CA ALA A 139 -12.96 -8.94 6.18
C ALA A 139 -13.22 -7.55 5.58
N ALA A 140 -13.39 -6.52 6.42
CA ALA A 140 -13.56 -5.14 5.99
C ALA A 140 -12.31 -4.62 5.27
N MET A 141 -11.12 -4.87 5.80
CA MET A 141 -9.86 -4.48 5.20
C MET A 141 -9.59 -5.19 3.87
N VAL A 142 -9.84 -6.50 3.78
CA VAL A 142 -9.70 -7.26 2.53
C VAL A 142 -10.68 -6.75 1.48
N LYS A 143 -11.91 -6.42 1.86
CA LYS A 143 -12.91 -5.81 0.95
C LYS A 143 -12.42 -4.48 0.40
N MET A 144 -11.83 -3.63 1.25
CA MET A 144 -11.23 -2.35 0.84
C MET A 144 -10.08 -2.56 -0.15
N ARG A 145 -9.14 -3.48 0.16
CA ARG A 145 -8.01 -3.81 -0.73
C ARG A 145 -8.47 -4.35 -2.09
N LYS A 146 -9.49 -5.23 -2.11
CA LYS A 146 -10.07 -5.73 -3.37
C LYS A 146 -10.65 -4.60 -4.22
N ARG A 147 -11.31 -3.63 -3.60
CA ARG A 147 -11.84 -2.45 -4.30
C ARG A 147 -10.71 -1.58 -4.86
N GLU A 148 -9.70 -1.27 -4.06
CA GLU A 148 -8.51 -0.53 -4.51
C GLU A 148 -7.81 -1.25 -5.65
N GLY A 149 -7.59 -2.57 -5.54
CA GLY A 149 -6.99 -3.39 -6.59
C GLY A 149 -7.78 -3.39 -7.90
N ALA A 150 -9.11 -3.38 -7.83
CA ALA A 150 -9.95 -3.27 -9.02
C ALA A 150 -9.77 -1.90 -9.72
N HIS A 151 -9.68 -0.81 -8.98
CA HIS A 151 -9.39 0.52 -9.53
C HIS A 151 -7.98 0.60 -10.14
N LEU A 152 -6.96 0.09 -9.46
CA LEU A 152 -5.59 0.02 -9.97
C LEU A 152 -5.52 -0.79 -11.28
N ARG A 153 -6.20 -1.93 -11.32
CA ARG A 153 -6.28 -2.75 -12.54
C ARG A 153 -6.87 -1.95 -13.72
N GLN A 154 -7.98 -1.24 -13.51
CA GLN A 154 -8.61 -0.43 -14.55
C GLN A 154 -7.68 0.67 -15.06
N ASP A 155 -6.98 1.36 -14.15
CA ASP A 155 -6.03 2.41 -14.52
C ASP A 155 -4.84 1.84 -15.32
N LEU A 156 -4.23 0.73 -14.86
CA LEU A 156 -3.14 0.07 -15.58
C LEU A 156 -3.55 -0.40 -16.98
N VAL A 157 -4.73 -1.01 -17.12
CA VAL A 157 -5.28 -1.41 -18.44
C VAL A 157 -5.46 -0.20 -19.36
N LYS A 158 -5.98 0.92 -18.84
CA LYS A 158 -6.14 2.16 -19.60
C LYS A 158 -4.78 2.68 -20.10
N ARG A 159 -3.73 2.67 -19.26
CA ARG A 159 -2.39 3.13 -19.65
C ARG A 159 -1.77 2.23 -20.71
N ILE A 160 -1.85 0.93 -20.54
CA ILE A 160 -1.39 -0.03 -21.57
C ILE A 160 -2.13 0.20 -22.91
N ALA A 161 -3.43 0.46 -22.88
CA ALA A 161 -4.17 0.75 -24.11
C ALA A 161 -3.69 2.04 -24.81
N ILE A 162 -3.33 3.08 -24.05
CA ILE A 162 -2.75 4.32 -24.61
C ILE A 162 -1.37 4.00 -25.21
N MET A 163 -0.52 3.26 -24.49
CA MET A 163 0.81 2.89 -24.98
C MET A 163 0.75 2.02 -26.24
N ARG A 164 -0.19 1.06 -26.31
CA ARG A 164 -0.43 0.26 -27.55
C ARG A 164 -0.79 1.15 -28.73
N LYS A 165 -1.64 2.15 -28.54
CA LYS A 165 -1.99 3.10 -29.62
C LYS A 165 -0.79 3.92 -30.08
N ALA A 166 0.05 4.37 -29.15
CA ALA A 166 1.27 5.09 -29.47
C ALA A 166 2.26 4.19 -30.24
N ALA A 167 2.50 2.97 -29.76
CA ALA A 167 3.35 1.98 -30.45
C ALA A 167 2.85 1.64 -31.85
N ALA A 168 1.53 1.48 -32.04
CA ALA A 168 0.95 1.26 -33.36
C ALA A 168 1.15 2.44 -34.31
N ARG A 169 1.08 3.69 -33.81
CA ARG A 169 1.42 4.87 -34.62
C ARG A 169 2.89 4.89 -35.01
N ILE A 170 3.81 4.58 -34.09
CA ILE A 170 5.24 4.45 -34.39
C ILE A 170 5.44 3.38 -35.48
N GLN A 171 4.88 2.20 -35.32
CA GLN A 171 4.99 1.11 -36.28
C GLN A 171 4.53 1.51 -37.68
N LYS A 172 3.46 2.31 -37.79
CA LYS A 172 2.97 2.82 -39.08
C LYS A 172 3.90 3.86 -39.72
N HIS A 173 4.63 4.64 -38.91
CA HIS A 173 5.51 5.71 -39.36
C HIS A 173 6.94 5.23 -39.64
N ALA A 174 7.42 4.21 -38.94
CA ALA A 174 8.80 3.73 -39.05
C ALA A 174 9.23 3.41 -40.48
N PRO A 175 8.47 2.75 -41.36
CA PRO A 175 8.88 2.48 -42.73
C PRO A 175 9.14 3.74 -43.56
N LYS A 176 8.55 4.88 -43.22
CA LYS A 176 8.67 6.14 -43.96
C LYS A 176 9.85 6.98 -43.54
N VAL A 177 10.58 6.57 -42.50
CA VAL A 177 11.71 7.37 -41.95
C VAL A 177 12.88 7.45 -42.93
N ALA A 178 13.23 6.31 -43.52
CA ALA A 178 14.30 6.26 -44.52
C ALA A 178 14.02 7.12 -45.80
N GLU A 179 12.76 7.09 -46.29
CA GLU A 179 12.34 7.93 -47.42
C GLU A 179 12.45 9.40 -47.07
N ARG A 180 11.97 9.83 -45.95
CA ARG A 180 12.06 11.21 -45.46
C ARG A 180 13.51 11.66 -45.29
N TYR A 181 14.34 10.78 -44.71
CA TYR A 181 15.77 11.07 -44.58
C TYR A 181 16.44 11.30 -45.93
N ARG A 182 16.17 10.44 -46.91
CA ARG A 182 16.66 10.60 -48.29
C ARG A 182 16.26 11.98 -48.87
N ASP A 183 14.97 12.33 -48.76
CA ASP A 183 14.46 13.59 -49.31
C ASP A 183 15.09 14.81 -48.60
N GLN A 184 15.27 14.77 -47.31
CA GLN A 184 15.97 15.77 -46.51
C GLN A 184 17.45 15.89 -46.91
N LEU A 185 18.12 14.78 -47.18
CA LEU A 185 19.52 14.77 -47.59
C LEU A 185 19.70 15.44 -48.97
N ILE A 186 18.84 15.12 -49.93
CA ILE A 186 18.80 15.77 -51.25
C ILE A 186 18.59 17.28 -51.11
N GLU A 187 17.66 17.72 -50.27
CA GLU A 187 17.37 19.13 -50.06
C GLU A 187 18.54 19.88 -49.40
N ARG A 188 19.25 19.24 -48.47
CA ARG A 188 20.47 19.78 -47.84
C ARG A 188 21.58 19.96 -48.85
N VAL A 189 21.77 19.00 -49.77
CA VAL A 189 22.76 19.10 -50.86
C VAL A 189 22.43 20.29 -51.76
N LYS A 190 21.18 20.45 -52.18
CA LYS A 190 20.72 21.62 -52.95
C LYS A 190 20.93 22.93 -52.22
N SER A 191 20.57 22.99 -50.93
CA SER A 191 20.72 24.19 -50.09
C SER A 191 22.21 24.61 -49.93
N ALA A 192 23.13 23.65 -50.01
CA ALA A 192 24.57 23.89 -49.98
C ALA A 192 25.13 24.41 -51.32
N GLY A 193 24.30 24.64 -52.34
CA GLY A 193 24.72 25.10 -53.65
C GLY A 193 25.39 24.01 -54.48
N LEU A 194 25.24 22.75 -54.15
CA LEU A 194 25.76 21.60 -54.88
C LEU A 194 24.70 21.03 -55.82
N GLU A 195 25.18 20.37 -56.87
CA GLU A 195 24.29 19.66 -57.80
C GLU A 195 23.60 18.51 -57.07
N ALA A 196 22.25 18.42 -57.19
CA ALA A 196 21.49 17.40 -56.52
C ALA A 196 21.88 16.03 -57.11
N PRO A 197 22.18 15.03 -56.24
CA PRO A 197 22.46 13.69 -56.70
C PRO A 197 21.20 13.10 -57.34
N GLY A 198 21.38 12.30 -58.39
CA GLY A 198 20.30 11.50 -58.98
C GLY A 198 19.78 10.48 -57.96
N THR A 199 18.54 10.02 -58.15
CA THR A 199 17.93 9.00 -57.29
C THR A 199 18.72 7.69 -57.22
N ASP A 200 19.52 7.41 -58.24
CA ASP A 200 20.34 6.21 -58.39
C ASP A 200 21.83 6.44 -58.05
N ASP A 201 22.17 7.61 -57.47
CA ASP A 201 23.52 7.89 -57.02
C ASP A 201 23.95 6.90 -55.93
N GLU A 202 25.02 6.13 -56.18
CA GLU A 202 25.51 5.07 -55.32
C GLU A 202 25.87 5.57 -53.91
N ARG A 203 26.37 6.81 -53.79
CA ARG A 203 26.74 7.43 -52.51
C ARG A 203 25.48 7.74 -51.69
N LEU A 204 24.46 8.29 -52.35
CA LEU A 204 23.18 8.58 -51.73
C LEU A 204 22.52 7.28 -51.24
N LEU A 205 22.50 6.25 -52.06
CA LEU A 205 21.92 4.94 -51.69
C LEU A 205 22.66 4.30 -50.52
N LYS A 206 23.98 4.32 -50.49
CA LYS A 206 24.78 3.81 -49.37
C LYS A 206 24.46 4.53 -48.04
N GLU A 207 24.37 5.85 -48.10
CA GLU A 207 24.04 6.65 -46.90
C GLU A 207 22.63 6.35 -46.39
N VAL A 208 21.63 6.22 -47.27
CA VAL A 208 20.26 5.89 -46.93
C VAL A 208 20.16 4.49 -46.33
N VAL A 209 20.86 3.49 -46.89
CA VAL A 209 20.90 2.11 -46.31
C VAL A 209 21.54 2.12 -44.94
N TYR A 210 22.68 2.78 -44.78
CA TYR A 210 23.34 2.90 -43.48
C TYR A 210 22.46 3.59 -42.43
N PHE A 211 21.73 4.63 -42.83
CA PHE A 211 20.78 5.31 -41.96
C PHE A 211 19.60 4.39 -41.60
N ALA A 212 19.05 3.65 -42.60
CA ALA A 212 17.95 2.73 -42.38
C ALA A 212 18.30 1.65 -41.33
N ASP A 213 19.48 1.05 -41.44
CA ASP A 213 19.96 0.05 -40.47
C ASP A 213 20.11 0.64 -39.07
N ARG A 214 20.63 1.85 -38.94
CA ARG A 214 20.78 2.50 -37.62
C ARG A 214 19.49 2.96 -36.99
N SER A 215 18.49 3.29 -37.81
CA SER A 215 17.18 3.75 -37.37
C SER A 215 16.13 2.64 -37.27
N ASP A 216 16.53 1.39 -37.51
CA ASP A 216 15.63 0.26 -37.38
C ASP A 216 15.24 0.06 -35.91
N ILE A 217 13.91 0.07 -35.65
CA ILE A 217 13.28 -0.08 -34.35
C ILE A 217 12.29 -1.26 -34.33
N SER A 218 12.35 -2.11 -35.31
CA SER A 218 11.39 -3.23 -35.48
C SER A 218 11.50 -4.25 -34.34
N GLU A 219 12.71 -4.53 -33.87
CA GLU A 219 12.96 -5.42 -32.75
C GLU A 219 12.38 -4.86 -31.44
N GLU A 220 12.64 -3.58 -31.15
CA GLU A 220 12.14 -2.89 -29.95
C GLU A 220 10.61 -2.84 -29.94
N LEU A 221 9.99 -2.58 -31.05
CA LEU A 221 8.51 -2.60 -31.17
C LEU A 221 7.94 -4.01 -30.95
N THR A 222 8.59 -5.02 -31.46
CA THR A 222 8.18 -6.42 -31.24
C THR A 222 8.31 -6.81 -29.78
N ARG A 223 9.41 -6.45 -29.12
CA ARG A 223 9.62 -6.68 -27.70
C ARG A 223 8.59 -5.92 -26.85
N LEU A 224 8.33 -4.66 -27.19
CA LEU A 224 7.31 -3.86 -26.49
C LEU A 224 5.91 -4.49 -26.60
N GLN A 225 5.54 -5.03 -27.77
CA GLN A 225 4.29 -5.76 -27.95
C GLN A 225 4.25 -7.04 -27.11
N SER A 226 5.36 -7.77 -27.03
CA SER A 226 5.48 -8.95 -26.17
C SER A 226 5.28 -8.60 -24.69
N HIS A 227 5.83 -7.47 -24.21
CA HIS A 227 5.63 -7.03 -22.84
C HIS A 227 4.17 -6.63 -22.57
N PHE A 228 3.49 -6.02 -23.53
CA PHE A 228 2.05 -5.76 -23.41
C PHE A 228 1.24 -7.05 -23.30
N GLN A 229 1.62 -8.11 -24.03
CA GLN A 229 0.95 -9.41 -23.94
C GLN A 229 1.21 -10.07 -22.57
N GLN A 230 2.45 -10.02 -22.08
CA GLN A 230 2.79 -10.53 -20.74
C GLN A 230 2.00 -9.82 -19.64
N PHE A 231 1.74 -8.51 -19.79
CA PHE A 231 0.85 -7.78 -18.89
C PHE A 231 -0.58 -8.35 -18.89
N ASP A 232 -1.17 -8.58 -20.09
CA ASP A 232 -2.52 -9.14 -20.21
C ASP A 232 -2.63 -10.53 -19.58
N ASP A 233 -1.60 -11.36 -19.73
CA ASP A 233 -1.55 -12.70 -19.16
C ASP A 233 -1.37 -12.64 -17.63
N GLY A 234 -0.56 -11.73 -17.14
CA GLY A 234 -0.41 -11.48 -15.71
C GLY A 234 -1.71 -11.05 -15.03
N LEU A 235 -2.54 -10.26 -15.71
CA LEU A 235 -3.86 -9.87 -15.17
C LEU A 235 -4.84 -11.04 -14.99
N LYS A 236 -4.58 -12.19 -15.63
CA LYS A 236 -5.38 -13.42 -15.49
C LYS A 236 -4.84 -14.34 -14.38
N SER A 237 -3.62 -14.08 -13.90
CA SER A 237 -2.98 -14.88 -12.87
C SER A 237 -3.69 -14.72 -11.53
N LYS A 238 -3.65 -15.78 -10.73
CA LYS A 238 -4.06 -15.79 -9.31
C LYS A 238 -2.91 -15.48 -8.37
N GLU A 239 -1.69 -15.42 -8.88
CA GLU A 239 -0.49 -15.13 -8.09
C GLU A 239 -0.26 -13.63 -7.91
N PRO A 240 0.52 -13.21 -6.91
CA PRO A 240 0.89 -11.82 -6.72
C PRO A 240 1.66 -11.27 -7.92
N VAL A 241 1.12 -10.28 -8.61
CA VAL A 241 1.67 -9.75 -9.87
C VAL A 241 2.58 -8.53 -9.71
N GLY A 242 2.69 -7.95 -8.52
CA GLY A 242 3.41 -6.68 -8.32
C GLY A 242 4.87 -6.71 -8.77
N ARG A 243 5.62 -7.80 -8.51
CA ARG A 243 7.02 -7.93 -8.98
C ARG A 243 7.13 -8.05 -10.49
N MET A 244 6.20 -8.77 -11.09
CA MET A 244 6.14 -8.91 -12.56
C MET A 244 5.85 -7.58 -13.21
N LEU A 245 4.91 -6.79 -12.68
CA LEU A 245 4.59 -5.45 -13.21
C LEU A 245 5.77 -4.48 -13.11
N ASP A 246 6.51 -4.52 -11.99
CA ASP A 246 7.75 -3.73 -11.82
C ASP A 246 8.80 -4.11 -12.88
N PHE A 247 8.99 -5.40 -13.12
CA PHE A 247 9.90 -5.91 -14.15
C PHE A 247 9.46 -5.46 -15.54
N LEU A 248 8.18 -5.63 -15.88
CA LEU A 248 7.64 -5.20 -17.18
C LEU A 248 7.80 -3.70 -17.39
N ALA A 249 7.59 -2.88 -16.35
CA ALA A 249 7.81 -1.44 -16.44
C ALA A 249 9.27 -1.09 -16.80
N GLN A 250 10.24 -1.82 -16.23
CA GLN A 250 11.65 -1.62 -16.50
C GLN A 250 12.02 -2.00 -17.94
N GLU A 251 11.56 -3.18 -18.40
CA GLU A 251 11.82 -3.65 -19.77
C GLU A 251 11.13 -2.76 -20.80
N MET A 252 9.87 -2.40 -20.60
CA MET A 252 9.19 -1.44 -21.50
C MET A 252 9.92 -0.11 -21.57
N ASN A 253 10.45 0.39 -20.44
CA ASN A 253 11.23 1.63 -20.41
C ASN A 253 12.53 1.52 -21.21
N ARG A 254 13.19 0.37 -21.15
CA ARG A 254 14.37 0.07 -21.93
C ARG A 254 14.06 0.13 -23.42
N GLU A 255 13.01 -0.57 -23.89
CA GLU A 255 12.61 -0.57 -25.29
C GLU A 255 12.21 0.83 -25.77
N VAL A 256 11.42 1.57 -24.98
CA VAL A 256 11.01 2.94 -25.32
C VAL A 256 12.21 3.90 -25.41
N ASN A 257 13.23 3.75 -24.55
CA ASN A 257 14.45 4.54 -24.63
C ASN A 257 15.24 4.24 -25.91
N THR A 258 15.35 2.96 -26.28
CA THR A 258 16.05 2.55 -27.51
C THR A 258 15.31 3.05 -28.74
N ILE A 259 14.00 2.95 -28.82
CA ILE A 259 13.18 3.54 -29.88
C ILE A 259 13.46 5.05 -29.98
N GLY A 260 13.46 5.75 -28.85
CA GLY A 260 13.70 7.20 -28.83
C GLY A 260 15.10 7.62 -29.30
N SER A 261 16.13 6.79 -29.07
CA SER A 261 17.49 7.08 -29.48
C SER A 261 17.78 6.72 -30.95
N LYS A 262 17.11 5.71 -31.49
CA LYS A 262 17.30 5.21 -32.85
C LYS A 262 16.47 5.97 -33.92
N ALA A 263 15.23 6.31 -33.58
CA ALA A 263 14.20 6.67 -34.57
C ALA A 263 14.47 7.95 -35.38
N ASN A 264 15.23 8.89 -34.88
CA ASN A 264 15.62 10.16 -35.53
C ASN A 264 14.51 10.83 -36.38
N ASP A 265 13.26 10.74 -35.93
CA ASP A 265 12.06 11.29 -36.58
C ASP A 265 11.20 12.03 -35.56
N SER A 266 10.71 13.22 -35.93
CA SER A 266 9.96 14.09 -35.01
C SER A 266 8.59 13.54 -34.62
N LEU A 267 7.93 12.78 -35.50
CA LEU A 267 6.62 12.16 -35.20
C LEU A 267 6.81 10.99 -34.23
N ILE A 268 7.83 10.16 -34.47
CA ILE A 268 8.15 9.05 -33.57
C ILE A 268 8.58 9.61 -32.22
N SER A 269 9.38 10.65 -32.17
CA SER A 269 9.82 11.30 -30.93
C SER A 269 8.63 11.80 -30.07
N ARG A 270 7.59 12.34 -30.68
CA ARG A 270 6.35 12.73 -29.96
C ARG A 270 5.63 11.52 -29.32
N GLU A 271 5.54 10.43 -30.06
CA GLU A 271 4.92 9.21 -29.52
C GLU A 271 5.79 8.58 -28.41
N VAL A 272 7.11 8.64 -28.53
CA VAL A 272 8.04 8.23 -27.47
C VAL A 272 7.84 9.05 -26.19
N VAL A 273 7.64 10.35 -26.29
CA VAL A 273 7.30 11.19 -25.13
C VAL A 273 6.00 10.74 -24.49
N THR A 274 4.99 10.42 -25.31
CA THR A 274 3.71 9.89 -24.81
C THR A 274 3.91 8.54 -24.11
N LEU A 275 4.68 7.62 -24.70
CA LEU A 275 5.01 6.33 -24.11
C LEU A 275 5.72 6.50 -22.76
N LYS A 276 6.73 7.37 -22.68
CA LYS A 276 7.47 7.64 -21.44
C LYS A 276 6.56 8.17 -20.34
N ALA A 277 5.70 9.14 -20.67
CA ALA A 277 4.78 9.74 -19.72
C ALA A 277 3.76 8.72 -19.15
N GLU A 278 3.20 7.86 -19.99
CA GLU A 278 2.26 6.84 -19.55
C GLU A 278 2.97 5.68 -18.81
N LEU A 279 4.20 5.36 -19.19
CA LEU A 279 5.01 4.35 -18.54
C LEU A 279 5.42 4.75 -17.12
N GLU A 280 5.76 6.02 -16.89
CA GLU A 280 6.06 6.51 -15.54
C GLU A 280 4.82 6.40 -14.63
N LYS A 281 3.66 6.83 -15.12
CA LYS A 281 2.40 6.66 -14.39
C LYS A 281 2.06 5.17 -14.15
N PHE A 282 2.33 4.31 -15.12
CA PHE A 282 2.17 2.85 -14.97
C PHE A 282 3.06 2.33 -13.86
N ARG A 283 4.33 2.72 -13.84
CA ARG A 283 5.31 2.32 -12.83
C ARG A 283 4.91 2.75 -11.42
N GLU A 284 4.46 4.00 -11.25
CA GLU A 284 3.97 4.50 -9.96
C GLU A 284 2.78 3.66 -9.44
N GLN A 285 1.84 3.31 -10.30
CA GLN A 285 0.69 2.49 -9.90
C GLN A 285 1.07 1.02 -9.68
N ALA A 286 1.98 0.46 -10.46
CA ALA A 286 2.47 -0.92 -10.30
C ALA A 286 3.11 -1.14 -8.93
N GLN A 287 3.82 -0.12 -8.38
CA GLN A 287 4.39 -0.20 -7.04
C GLN A 287 3.34 -0.34 -5.93
N ASN A 288 2.10 0.02 -6.19
CA ASN A 288 0.99 -0.07 -5.22
C ASN A 288 0.21 -1.40 -5.35
N VAL A 289 0.51 -2.23 -6.34
CA VAL A 289 -0.15 -3.53 -6.56
C VAL A 289 0.46 -4.60 -5.66
N GLU A 290 -0.42 -5.39 -5.05
CA GLU A 290 -0.10 -6.61 -4.28
C GLU A 290 -0.49 -7.87 -5.02
#